data_c24b9e272d8b9ea34c1053d7e8fb3c6a
#
_entry.id   c24b9e272d8b9ea34c1053d7e8fb3c6a
#
_cell.length_a   1.000
_cell.length_b   1.000
_cell.length_c   1.000
_cell.angle_alpha   90.00
_cell.angle_beta   90.00
_cell.angle_gamma   90.00
#
_symmetry.space_group_name_H-M   'P 1'
#
loop_
_entity.id
_entity.type
_entity.pdbx_description
1 polymer ?
#
loop_
_entity_poly.entity_id
_entity_poly.type
_entity_poly.pdbx_seq_one_letter_code
_entity_poly.pdbx_strand_id
1 'polypeptide(L)'
;MRNLHNIRIIAVDHGYGNVKTANTITPTGVKAYPTKPIFGGDILEYAGTYYLIGEGHKEFIADKSMDEDYYILTLMAVARELTLAGLTRADVHLVVGLPMTWVRGQRESFRIYLMRKTDVQYSYGGKTYRIHFVGCTVYPQGYPALYNRLGEMKGTTMLADIGNGTMNILYLVNGQPSESRSWTEKQGVNQCVIAARNAVMDSFGVKIDDSIIEQVLRTGTADIGKPYQECITAVARQYVADLFATLRRYEYNPDLMRLYIVGGGGCLVKHFGDYPKDRVTIIGDLCATAKGYEALCFAQLQRKGQA
;
A
#
# COMPACT_ATOMS: atom_id res chain seq x y z
N MET A 1 2.68 -8.68 12.50
CA MET A 1 4.00 -8.58 13.20
C MET A 1 4.56 -9.97 13.46
N ARG A 2 5.83 -10.22 13.11
CA ARG A 2 6.57 -11.46 13.41
C ARG A 2 7.58 -11.21 14.54
N ASN A 3 7.99 -12.28 15.21
CA ASN A 3 8.96 -12.19 16.29
C ASN A 3 10.18 -13.09 15.99
N LEU A 4 11.37 -12.52 16.08
CA LEU A 4 12.64 -13.24 15.97
C LEU A 4 13.44 -12.96 17.25
N HIS A 5 13.55 -13.95 18.13
CA HIS A 5 14.04 -13.77 19.51
C HIS A 5 13.23 -12.66 20.22
N ASN A 6 13.87 -11.55 20.59
CA ASN A 6 13.20 -10.41 21.23
C ASN A 6 12.87 -9.26 20.25
N ILE A 7 13.27 -9.38 18.97
CA ILE A 7 13.07 -8.35 17.96
C ILE A 7 11.70 -8.54 17.31
N ARG A 8 10.92 -7.46 17.25
CA ARG A 8 9.64 -7.39 16.53
C ARG A 8 9.89 -6.94 15.10
N ILE A 9 9.59 -7.81 14.13
CA ILE A 9 9.64 -7.46 12.72
C ILE A 9 8.29 -6.85 12.36
N ILE A 10 8.28 -5.56 12.05
CA ILE A 10 7.06 -4.81 11.72
C ILE A 10 7.20 -4.24 10.33
N ALA A 11 6.29 -4.65 9.45
CA ALA A 11 6.21 -4.13 8.10
C ALA A 11 5.29 -2.90 8.02
N VAL A 12 5.73 -1.90 7.26
CA VAL A 12 4.94 -0.71 6.94
C VAL A 12 4.98 -0.47 5.43
N ASP A 13 3.85 -0.75 4.77
CA ASP A 13 3.65 -0.46 3.36
C ASP A 13 3.06 0.95 3.21
N HIS A 14 3.92 1.90 2.84
CA HIS A 14 3.58 3.31 2.66
C HIS A 14 2.96 3.56 1.29
N GLY A 15 1.66 3.31 1.17
CA GLY A 15 0.89 3.72 -0.02
C GLY A 15 0.54 5.22 -0.01
N TYR A 16 0.03 5.74 -1.13
CA TYR A 16 -0.46 7.13 -1.21
C TYR A 16 -1.86 7.29 -0.60
N GLY A 17 -2.72 6.27 -0.71
CA GLY A 17 -4.05 6.29 -0.11
C GLY A 17 -4.06 5.79 1.34
N ASN A 18 -3.34 4.71 1.61
CA ASN A 18 -3.32 4.07 2.91
C ASN A 18 -1.92 3.57 3.27
N VAL A 19 -1.55 3.71 4.54
CA VAL A 19 -0.47 2.96 5.16
C VAL A 19 -1.03 1.63 5.64
N LYS A 20 -0.34 0.55 5.33
CA LYS A 20 -0.74 -0.81 5.71
C LYS A 20 0.37 -1.50 6.48
N THR A 21 -0.03 -2.24 7.50
CA THR A 21 0.83 -3.20 8.19
C THR A 21 0.35 -4.62 7.89
N ALA A 22 0.87 -5.63 8.56
CA ALA A 22 0.32 -6.97 8.44
C ALA A 22 -1.14 -7.08 8.91
N ASN A 23 -1.58 -6.22 9.85
CA ASN A 23 -2.87 -6.33 10.52
C ASN A 23 -3.71 -5.05 10.51
N THR A 24 -3.18 -3.91 10.06
CA THR A 24 -3.89 -2.63 10.10
C THR A 24 -3.84 -1.89 8.76
N ILE A 25 -4.87 -1.09 8.49
CA ILE A 25 -4.96 -0.18 7.35
C ILE A 25 -5.36 1.18 7.91
N THR A 26 -4.67 2.25 7.51
CA THR A 26 -4.95 3.62 7.95
C THR A 26 -4.80 4.57 6.76
N PRO A 27 -5.76 5.47 6.51
CA PRO A 27 -5.59 6.52 5.51
C PRO A 27 -4.36 7.40 5.80
N THR A 28 -3.71 7.92 4.76
CA THR A 28 -2.40 8.58 4.85
C THR A 28 -2.47 10.08 5.16
N GLY A 29 -3.65 10.65 5.32
CA GLY A 29 -3.78 12.06 5.68
C GLY A 29 -3.18 12.34 7.05
N VAL A 30 -2.33 13.38 7.14
CA VAL A 30 -1.69 13.84 8.37
C VAL A 30 -1.89 15.35 8.48
N LYS A 31 -2.35 15.80 9.66
CA LYS A 31 -2.45 17.24 9.99
C LYS A 31 -1.69 17.49 11.28
N ALA A 32 -0.73 18.42 11.24
CA ALA A 32 0.08 18.80 12.39
C ALA A 32 -0.55 19.98 13.14
N TYR A 33 -0.50 19.94 14.47
CA TYR A 33 -1.02 20.96 15.37
C TYR A 33 0.01 21.29 16.46
N PRO A 34 0.22 22.58 16.79
CA PRO A 34 1.11 22.97 17.90
C PRO A 34 0.52 22.67 19.28
N THR A 35 -0.80 22.51 19.37
CA THR A 35 -1.54 22.19 20.61
C THR A 35 -2.46 21.00 20.36
N LYS A 36 -2.76 20.25 21.42
CA LYS A 36 -3.60 19.05 21.31
C LYS A 36 -4.98 19.40 20.78
N PRO A 37 -5.43 18.83 19.65
CA PRO A 37 -6.78 19.03 19.12
C PRO A 37 -7.84 18.55 20.12
N ILE A 38 -8.94 19.32 20.24
CA ILE A 38 -10.08 18.99 21.11
C ILE A 38 -10.92 17.87 20.50
N PHE A 39 -11.07 17.90 19.17
CA PHE A 39 -11.80 16.90 18.39
C PHE A 39 -10.84 16.14 17.49
N GLY A 40 -11.08 14.88 17.30
CA GLY A 40 -10.30 14.02 16.43
C GLY A 40 -10.20 12.61 17.00
N GLY A 41 -9.73 11.69 16.15
CA GLY A 41 -9.50 10.29 16.51
C GLY A 41 -8.20 10.09 17.31
N ASP A 42 -7.48 9.03 17.00
CA ASP A 42 -6.20 8.73 17.62
C ASP A 42 -5.14 9.78 17.25
N ILE A 43 -4.72 10.57 18.22
CA ILE A 43 -3.70 11.61 18.07
C ILE A 43 -2.33 10.99 18.37
N LEU A 44 -1.35 11.27 17.51
CA LEU A 44 0.05 10.98 17.76
C LEU A 44 0.73 12.27 18.26
N GLU A 45 1.42 12.19 19.38
CA GLU A 45 2.26 13.25 19.91
C GLU A 45 3.72 12.84 19.81
N TYR A 46 4.49 13.64 19.08
CA TYR A 46 5.93 13.42 18.90
C TYR A 46 6.68 14.75 18.85
N ALA A 47 7.77 14.85 19.60
CA ALA A 47 8.65 16.02 19.67
C ALA A 47 7.89 17.36 19.91
N GLY A 48 6.83 17.32 20.74
CA GLY A 48 6.05 18.51 21.11
C GLY A 48 5.00 18.93 20.07
N THR A 49 4.82 18.15 18.99
CA THR A 49 3.80 18.39 17.97
C THR A 49 2.75 17.28 18.03
N TYR A 50 1.49 17.65 17.82
CA TYR A 50 0.35 16.74 17.76
C TYR A 50 -0.05 16.50 16.31
N TYR A 51 -0.24 15.24 15.95
CA TYR A 51 -0.61 14.83 14.59
C TYR A 51 -1.94 14.10 14.62
N LEU A 52 -2.91 14.62 13.89
CA LEU A 52 -4.16 13.94 13.58
C LEU A 52 -3.95 13.13 12.30
N ILE A 53 -4.17 11.82 12.39
CA ILE A 53 -3.88 10.87 11.30
C ILE A 53 -5.17 10.16 10.90
N GLY A 54 -5.33 9.90 9.60
CA GLY A 54 -6.42 9.08 9.06
C GLY A 54 -7.51 9.86 8.36
N GLU A 55 -7.36 11.18 8.19
CA GLU A 55 -8.27 12.01 7.42
C GLU A 55 -7.63 12.42 6.09
N GLY A 56 -8.19 11.93 4.98
CA GLY A 56 -7.71 12.21 3.63
C GLY A 56 -6.53 11.32 3.20
N HIS A 57 -5.95 11.66 2.07
CA HIS A 57 -4.88 10.90 1.42
C HIS A 57 -3.72 11.82 1.06
N LYS A 58 -2.53 11.24 0.92
CA LYS A 58 -1.35 11.97 0.44
C LYS A 58 -1.33 12.04 -1.09
N GLU A 59 -0.86 13.16 -1.58
CA GLU A 59 -0.52 13.30 -2.99
C GLU A 59 0.75 12.53 -3.35
N PHE A 60 0.91 12.28 -4.65
CA PHE A 60 2.12 11.64 -5.18
C PHE A 60 3.33 12.54 -5.00
N ILE A 61 4.38 12.02 -4.36
CA ILE A 61 5.70 12.65 -4.29
C ILE A 61 6.76 11.67 -4.80
N ALA A 62 7.77 12.22 -5.48
CA ALA A 62 8.83 11.43 -6.11
C ALA A 62 9.87 10.88 -5.11
N ASP A 63 10.00 11.47 -3.92
CA ASP A 63 10.90 11.01 -2.86
C ASP A 63 10.23 11.09 -1.49
N LYS A 64 9.90 9.92 -0.94
CA LYS A 64 9.23 9.80 0.36
C LYS A 64 10.09 10.27 1.54
N SER A 65 11.41 10.32 1.40
CA SER A 65 12.30 10.79 2.46
C SER A 65 12.29 12.31 2.66
N MET A 66 11.70 13.04 1.71
CA MET A 66 11.53 14.51 1.76
C MET A 66 10.24 14.95 2.48
N ASP A 67 9.41 14.01 2.94
CA ASP A 67 8.13 14.30 3.56
C ASP A 67 8.06 13.68 4.96
N GLU A 68 8.05 14.55 5.98
CA GLU A 68 8.04 14.19 7.39
C GLU A 68 6.87 13.28 7.79
N ASP A 69 5.75 13.41 7.11
CA ASP A 69 4.56 12.63 7.41
C ASP A 69 4.79 11.12 7.26
N TYR A 70 5.69 10.67 6.36
CA TYR A 70 6.00 9.25 6.25
C TYR A 70 6.67 8.68 7.50
N TYR A 71 7.45 9.50 8.22
CA TYR A 71 8.00 9.11 9.50
C TYR A 71 6.91 9.03 10.57
N ILE A 72 6.02 10.02 10.64
CA ILE A 72 4.87 10.05 11.56
C ILE A 72 3.94 8.86 11.31
N LEU A 73 3.64 8.57 10.04
CA LEU A 73 2.85 7.41 9.64
C LEU A 73 3.52 6.09 10.03
N THR A 74 4.86 6.03 9.97
CA THR A 74 5.63 4.85 10.44
C THR A 74 5.48 4.66 11.95
N LEU A 75 5.62 5.73 12.75
CA LEU A 75 5.46 5.66 14.20
C LEU A 75 4.04 5.21 14.59
N MET A 76 3.02 5.76 13.92
CA MET A 76 1.62 5.34 14.09
C MET A 76 1.43 3.86 13.76
N ALA A 77 1.95 3.40 12.62
CA ALA A 77 1.82 2.02 12.17
C ALA A 77 2.47 1.04 13.15
N VAL A 78 3.67 1.38 13.68
CA VAL A 78 4.36 0.60 14.72
C VAL A 78 3.52 0.57 16.01
N ALA A 79 2.99 1.71 16.47
CA ALA A 79 2.15 1.77 17.67
C ALA A 79 0.91 0.88 17.54
N ARG A 80 0.25 0.88 16.39
CA ARG A 80 -0.94 0.03 16.12
C ARG A 80 -0.60 -1.46 16.18
N GLU A 81 0.49 -1.89 15.56
CA GLU A 81 0.94 -3.29 15.62
C GLU A 81 1.29 -3.71 17.05
N LEU A 82 1.98 -2.86 17.81
CA LEU A 82 2.32 -3.14 19.21
C LEU A 82 1.08 -3.16 20.11
N THR A 83 0.11 -2.28 19.86
CA THR A 83 -1.17 -2.28 20.59
C THR A 83 -1.90 -3.61 20.45
N LEU A 84 -1.95 -4.17 19.22
CA LEU A 84 -2.56 -5.48 18.96
C LEU A 84 -1.85 -6.61 19.71
N ALA A 85 -0.56 -6.44 20.01
CA ALA A 85 0.23 -7.40 20.79
C ALA A 85 0.25 -7.11 22.31
N GLY A 86 -0.47 -6.07 22.78
CA GLY A 86 -0.46 -5.65 24.18
C GLY A 86 0.85 -5.02 24.64
N LEU A 87 1.68 -4.50 23.71
CA LEU A 87 3.01 -3.97 23.98
C LEU A 87 3.06 -2.45 23.84
N THR A 88 3.92 -1.82 24.64
CA THR A 88 4.27 -0.39 24.53
C THR A 88 5.77 -0.15 24.45
N ARG A 89 6.56 -1.23 24.54
CA ARG A 89 8.03 -1.22 24.39
C ARG A 89 8.45 -2.38 23.51
N ALA A 90 9.37 -2.14 22.59
CA ALA A 90 9.94 -3.20 21.75
C ALA A 90 11.23 -2.76 21.07
N ASP A 91 12.09 -3.74 20.82
CA ASP A 91 13.13 -3.68 19.80
C ASP A 91 12.47 -4.01 18.46
N VAL A 92 12.56 -3.09 17.49
CA VAL A 92 11.82 -3.18 16.23
C VAL A 92 12.80 -3.21 15.06
N HIS A 93 12.69 -4.23 14.22
CA HIS A 93 13.25 -4.22 12.88
C HIS A 93 12.16 -3.79 11.91
N LEU A 94 12.30 -2.59 11.33
CA LEU A 94 11.38 -2.05 10.34
C LEU A 94 11.55 -2.77 8.99
N VAL A 95 10.42 -3.02 8.34
CA VAL A 95 10.42 -3.50 6.95
C VAL A 95 9.51 -2.60 6.14
N VAL A 96 10.05 -1.98 5.11
CA VAL A 96 9.32 -1.00 4.30
C VAL A 96 9.51 -1.28 2.81
N GLY A 97 8.78 -0.55 1.97
CA GLY A 97 8.89 -0.71 0.52
C GLY A 97 8.88 0.58 -0.27
N LEU A 98 9.54 0.48 -1.42
CA LEU A 98 9.55 1.50 -2.47
C LEU A 98 9.10 0.88 -3.81
N PRO A 99 8.51 1.65 -4.74
CA PRO A 99 8.34 1.21 -6.11
C PRO A 99 9.65 0.62 -6.66
N MET A 100 9.58 -0.46 -7.45
CA MET A 100 10.78 -1.15 -7.93
C MET A 100 11.77 -0.20 -8.62
N THR A 101 11.26 0.71 -9.43
CA THR A 101 12.05 1.73 -10.15
C THR A 101 12.82 2.68 -9.22
N TRP A 102 12.39 2.82 -7.96
CA TRP A 102 13.01 3.73 -6.98
C TRP A 102 13.97 3.02 -6.01
N VAL A 103 13.80 1.70 -5.86
CA VAL A 103 14.58 0.92 -4.88
C VAL A 103 16.08 1.14 -5.07
N ARG A 104 16.58 1.15 -6.32
CA ARG A 104 18.00 1.30 -6.60
C ARG A 104 18.55 2.67 -6.18
N GLY A 105 17.81 3.74 -6.46
CA GLY A 105 18.26 5.11 -6.19
C GLY A 105 17.95 5.61 -4.78
N GLN A 106 16.84 5.15 -4.17
CA GLN A 106 16.30 5.74 -2.95
C GLN A 106 16.31 4.80 -1.73
N ARG A 107 16.72 3.52 -1.89
CA ARG A 107 16.73 2.54 -0.79
C ARG A 107 17.48 3.06 0.43
N GLU A 108 18.68 3.56 0.23
CA GLU A 108 19.55 3.94 1.34
C GLU A 108 19.11 5.27 1.97
N SER A 109 18.73 6.27 1.18
CA SER A 109 18.20 7.53 1.70
C SER A 109 16.92 7.32 2.51
N PHE A 110 16.00 6.48 2.02
CA PHE A 110 14.78 6.16 2.74
C PHE A 110 15.05 5.36 4.03
N ARG A 111 16.01 4.43 4.01
CA ARG A 111 16.46 3.70 5.21
C ARG A 111 17.03 4.66 6.24
N ILE A 112 17.96 5.55 5.84
CA ILE A 112 18.57 6.55 6.73
C ILE A 112 17.51 7.47 7.32
N TYR A 113 16.59 7.96 6.50
CA TYR A 113 15.49 8.81 6.93
C TYR A 113 14.64 8.15 8.01
N LEU A 114 14.24 6.89 7.85
CA LEU A 114 13.44 6.17 8.84
C LEU A 114 14.24 5.80 10.10
N MET A 115 15.55 5.58 9.95
CA MET A 115 16.47 5.24 11.05
C MET A 115 17.16 6.45 11.70
N ARG A 116 16.74 7.68 11.36
CA ARG A 116 17.35 8.94 11.84
C ARG A 116 17.40 9.07 13.37
N LYS A 117 16.54 8.35 14.08
CA LYS A 117 16.57 8.14 15.52
C LYS A 117 16.34 6.66 15.81
N THR A 118 17.23 6.03 16.53
CA THR A 118 17.11 4.62 16.93
C THR A 118 16.21 4.47 18.16
N ASP A 119 16.32 5.38 19.13
CA ASP A 119 15.51 5.40 20.33
C ASP A 119 14.44 6.48 20.22
N VAL A 120 13.19 6.06 20.18
CA VAL A 120 12.06 6.96 19.96
C VAL A 120 11.02 6.76 21.06
N GLN A 121 10.61 7.88 21.66
CA GLN A 121 9.48 7.92 22.58
C GLN A 121 8.41 8.87 22.00
N TYR A 122 7.17 8.40 21.96
CA TYR A 122 6.00 9.17 21.48
C TYR A 122 4.73 8.65 22.12
N SER A 123 3.63 9.42 22.03
CA SER A 123 2.32 8.97 22.47
C SER A 123 1.39 8.73 21.26
N TYR A 124 0.54 7.71 21.33
CA TYR A 124 -0.51 7.46 20.35
C TYR A 124 -1.72 6.82 21.02
N GLY A 125 -2.93 7.36 20.74
CA GLY A 125 -4.17 6.86 21.34
C GLY A 125 -4.15 6.85 22.88
N GLY A 126 -3.50 7.85 23.51
CA GLY A 126 -3.38 7.97 24.96
C GLY A 126 -2.34 7.05 25.62
N LYS A 127 -1.57 6.28 24.84
CA LYS A 127 -0.49 5.40 25.36
C LYS A 127 0.87 5.93 24.94
N THR A 128 1.86 5.81 25.82
CA THR A 128 3.25 6.15 25.52
C THR A 128 4.00 4.93 25.03
N TYR A 129 4.63 5.03 23.87
CA TYR A 129 5.46 4.00 23.26
C TYR A 129 6.95 4.35 23.38
N ARG A 130 7.78 3.32 23.63
CA ARG A 130 9.23 3.42 23.65
C ARG A 130 9.79 2.35 22.73
N ILE A 131 10.35 2.76 21.63
CA ILE A 131 10.79 1.89 20.55
C ILE A 131 12.29 2.04 20.39
N HIS A 132 12.99 0.92 20.30
CA HIS A 132 14.36 0.87 19.84
C HIS A 132 14.39 0.25 18.44
N PHE A 133 14.72 1.05 17.42
CA PHE A 133 14.86 0.55 16.05
C PHE A 133 16.23 -0.10 15.89
N VAL A 134 16.27 -1.43 15.76
CA VAL A 134 17.49 -2.23 15.59
C VAL A 134 17.92 -2.36 14.13
N GLY A 135 17.06 -2.02 13.18
CA GLY A 135 17.36 -2.07 11.76
C GLY A 135 16.17 -1.74 10.88
N CYS A 136 16.45 -1.56 9.59
CA CYS A 136 15.43 -1.32 8.57
C CYS A 136 15.81 -2.02 7.27
N THR A 137 14.87 -2.78 6.71
CA THR A 137 15.01 -3.44 5.40
C THR A 137 14.02 -2.84 4.42
N VAL A 138 14.48 -2.49 3.21
CA VAL A 138 13.67 -1.90 2.15
C VAL A 138 13.53 -2.90 1.01
N TYR A 139 12.28 -3.27 0.68
CA TYR A 139 11.93 -4.16 -0.43
C TYR A 139 11.24 -3.41 -1.57
N PRO A 140 11.19 -3.97 -2.79
CA PRO A 140 10.27 -3.50 -3.83
C PRO A 140 8.81 -3.72 -3.41
N GLN A 141 7.94 -2.76 -3.72
CA GLN A 141 6.49 -2.88 -3.48
C GLN A 141 5.85 -3.95 -4.39
N GLY A 142 4.71 -4.49 -3.96
CA GLY A 142 3.90 -5.45 -4.70
C GLY A 142 4.47 -6.89 -4.71
N TYR A 143 5.73 -7.06 -5.11
CA TYR A 143 6.40 -8.34 -5.20
C TYR A 143 6.27 -9.22 -3.94
N PRO A 144 6.48 -8.70 -2.72
CA PRO A 144 6.37 -9.51 -1.52
C PRO A 144 4.98 -10.06 -1.23
N ALA A 145 3.91 -9.47 -1.81
CA ALA A 145 2.57 -10.03 -1.68
C ALA A 145 2.44 -11.46 -2.23
N LEU A 146 3.39 -11.87 -3.06
CA LEU A 146 3.44 -13.20 -3.69
C LEU A 146 4.38 -14.18 -2.98
N TYR A 147 4.93 -13.83 -1.81
CA TYR A 147 6.00 -14.61 -1.15
C TYR A 147 5.69 -16.10 -1.00
N ASN A 148 4.45 -16.47 -0.72
CA ASN A 148 4.00 -17.86 -0.59
C ASN A 148 3.95 -18.61 -1.93
N ARG A 149 4.02 -17.93 -3.06
CA ARG A 149 3.84 -18.46 -4.40
C ARG A 149 5.13 -18.41 -5.25
N LEU A 150 6.13 -17.65 -4.79
CA LEU A 150 7.35 -17.39 -5.57
C LEU A 150 8.10 -18.67 -5.94
N GLY A 151 8.17 -19.65 -5.04
CA GLY A 151 8.85 -20.93 -5.27
C GLY A 151 8.14 -21.86 -6.28
N GLU A 152 6.86 -21.61 -6.54
CA GLU A 152 6.04 -22.41 -7.47
C GLU A 152 5.98 -21.80 -8.87
N MET A 153 6.43 -20.54 -9.03
CA MET A 153 6.36 -19.81 -10.28
C MET A 153 7.40 -20.34 -11.28
N LYS A 154 6.92 -20.80 -12.44
CA LYS A 154 7.75 -21.21 -13.58
C LYS A 154 7.51 -20.28 -14.76
N GLY A 155 8.57 -19.98 -15.50
CA GLY A 155 8.51 -19.12 -16.68
C GLY A 155 8.27 -17.65 -16.32
N THR A 156 7.61 -16.93 -17.23
CA THR A 156 7.34 -15.50 -17.11
C THR A 156 5.97 -15.26 -16.51
N THR A 157 5.91 -14.37 -15.55
CA THR A 157 4.68 -13.90 -14.87
C THR A 157 4.72 -12.38 -14.80
N MET A 158 3.57 -11.73 -14.98
CA MET A 158 3.43 -10.30 -14.73
C MET A 158 2.74 -10.07 -13.39
N LEU A 159 3.20 -9.10 -12.64
CA LEU A 159 2.56 -8.55 -11.44
C LEU A 159 2.12 -7.12 -11.73
N ALA A 160 0.88 -6.79 -11.43
CA ALA A 160 0.34 -5.44 -11.40
C ALA A 160 -0.07 -5.10 -9.96
N ASP A 161 0.65 -4.18 -9.32
CA ASP A 161 0.28 -3.61 -8.01
C ASP A 161 -0.47 -2.30 -8.25
N ILE A 162 -1.80 -2.37 -8.13
CA ILE A 162 -2.70 -1.24 -8.40
C ILE A 162 -3.05 -0.58 -7.07
N GLY A 163 -2.33 0.48 -6.76
CA GLY A 163 -2.54 1.31 -5.57
C GLY A 163 -3.62 2.38 -5.77
N ASN A 164 -3.65 3.36 -4.86
CA ASN A 164 -4.55 4.51 -4.98
C ASN A 164 -4.11 5.46 -6.10
N GLY A 165 -2.82 5.83 -6.16
CA GLY A 165 -2.30 6.81 -7.13
C GLY A 165 -1.63 6.20 -8.36
N THR A 166 -1.09 4.99 -8.25
CA THR A 166 -0.24 4.38 -9.29
C THR A 166 -0.54 2.89 -9.48
N MET A 167 -0.16 2.40 -10.67
CA MET A 167 -0.01 0.98 -10.98
C MET A 167 1.47 0.69 -11.19
N ASN A 168 2.05 -0.18 -10.36
CA ASN A 168 3.39 -0.69 -10.56
C ASN A 168 3.31 -2.02 -11.31
N ILE A 169 4.02 -2.11 -12.42
CA ILE A 169 4.10 -3.30 -13.28
C ILE A 169 5.48 -3.93 -13.11
N LEU A 170 5.53 -5.23 -12.88
CA LEU A 170 6.77 -5.96 -12.65
C LEU A 170 6.71 -7.33 -13.30
N TYR A 171 7.76 -7.66 -14.03
CA TYR A 171 7.95 -9.03 -14.51
C TYR A 171 8.69 -9.88 -13.48
N LEU A 172 8.22 -11.13 -13.33
CA LEU A 172 8.86 -12.17 -12.55
C LEU A 172 9.28 -13.30 -13.50
N VAL A 173 10.53 -13.70 -13.45
CA VAL A 173 11.04 -14.85 -14.18
C VAL A 173 11.40 -15.94 -13.16
N ASN A 174 10.70 -17.07 -13.20
CA ASN A 174 10.82 -18.13 -12.21
C ASN A 174 10.72 -17.61 -10.76
N GLY A 175 9.75 -16.70 -10.51
CA GLY A 175 9.52 -16.09 -9.21
C GLY A 175 10.52 -15.02 -8.80
N GLN A 176 11.51 -14.67 -9.63
CA GLN A 176 12.48 -13.61 -9.35
C GLN A 176 12.12 -12.32 -10.09
N PRO A 177 12.12 -11.15 -9.41
CA PRO A 177 11.78 -9.88 -10.03
C PRO A 177 12.86 -9.44 -11.03
N SER A 178 12.41 -8.92 -12.18
CA SER A 178 13.26 -8.33 -13.20
C SER A 178 13.26 -6.81 -13.08
N GLU A 179 14.38 -6.23 -12.63
CA GLU A 179 14.51 -4.78 -12.45
C GLU A 179 14.38 -4.03 -13.78
N SER A 180 14.95 -4.56 -14.87
CA SER A 180 14.89 -3.95 -16.20
C SER A 180 13.50 -4.01 -16.84
N ARG A 181 12.60 -4.84 -16.30
CA ARG A 181 11.22 -5.00 -16.78
C ARG A 181 10.24 -4.62 -15.67
N SER A 182 10.38 -3.38 -15.20
CA SER A 182 9.52 -2.77 -14.19
C SER A 182 9.16 -1.34 -14.55
N TRP A 183 7.91 -0.95 -14.34
CA TRP A 183 7.37 0.36 -14.69
C TRP A 183 6.39 0.83 -13.63
N THR A 184 6.19 2.14 -13.59
CA THR A 184 5.19 2.80 -12.73
C THR A 184 4.34 3.72 -13.59
N GLU A 185 3.03 3.48 -13.62
CA GLU A 185 2.04 4.27 -14.32
C GLU A 185 1.16 5.05 -13.33
N LYS A 186 0.74 6.26 -13.71
CA LYS A 186 -0.23 7.05 -12.95
C LYS A 186 -1.66 6.56 -13.20
N GLN A 187 -1.90 5.28 -12.99
CA GLN A 187 -3.17 4.60 -13.17
C GLN A 187 -3.57 3.85 -11.89
N GLY A 188 -3.85 4.59 -10.81
CA GLY A 188 -4.38 4.04 -9.57
C GLY A 188 -5.90 4.21 -9.47
N VAL A 189 -6.50 3.72 -8.38
CA VAL A 189 -7.94 3.77 -8.15
C VAL A 189 -8.49 5.20 -8.13
N ASN A 190 -7.72 6.16 -7.62
CA ASN A 190 -8.14 7.56 -7.51
C ASN A 190 -8.46 8.21 -8.87
N GLN A 191 -7.74 7.83 -9.95
CA GLN A 191 -8.05 8.33 -11.29
C GLN A 191 -9.43 7.85 -11.77
N CYS A 192 -9.82 6.62 -11.39
CA CYS A 192 -11.16 6.11 -11.65
C CYS A 192 -12.22 6.86 -10.84
N VAL A 193 -11.94 7.19 -9.57
CA VAL A 193 -12.84 8.01 -8.73
C VAL A 193 -13.06 9.37 -9.35
N ILE A 194 -12.00 10.05 -9.77
CA ILE A 194 -12.07 11.37 -10.43
C ILE A 194 -12.89 11.28 -11.73
N ALA A 195 -12.64 10.27 -12.57
CA ALA A 195 -13.38 10.07 -13.81
C ALA A 195 -14.88 9.82 -13.57
N ALA A 196 -15.21 8.98 -12.58
CA ALA A 196 -16.59 8.69 -12.23
C ALA A 196 -17.32 9.91 -11.65
N ARG A 197 -16.66 10.69 -10.78
CA ARG A 197 -17.21 11.94 -10.23
C ARG A 197 -17.54 12.94 -11.36
N ASN A 198 -16.61 13.12 -12.30
CA ASN A 198 -16.82 14.03 -13.43
C ASN A 198 -17.98 13.53 -14.33
N ALA A 199 -18.04 12.24 -14.64
CA ALA A 199 -19.12 11.67 -15.43
C ALA A 199 -20.50 11.85 -14.78
N VAL A 200 -20.61 11.71 -13.45
CA VAL A 200 -21.86 11.99 -12.71
C VAL A 200 -22.20 13.48 -12.78
N MET A 201 -21.21 14.37 -12.60
CA MET A 201 -21.44 15.81 -12.73
C MET A 201 -21.92 16.18 -14.13
N ASP A 202 -21.26 15.67 -15.17
CA ASP A 202 -21.58 15.96 -16.57
C ASP A 202 -22.96 15.41 -16.98
N SER A 203 -23.33 14.23 -16.48
CA SER A 203 -24.60 13.58 -16.85
C SER A 203 -25.81 14.07 -16.08
N PHE A 204 -25.63 14.46 -14.83
CA PHE A 204 -26.76 14.76 -13.90
C PHE A 204 -26.69 16.15 -13.25
N GLY A 205 -25.59 16.90 -13.42
CA GLY A 205 -25.38 18.19 -12.76
C GLY A 205 -25.26 18.10 -11.23
N VAL A 206 -24.90 16.91 -10.68
CA VAL A 206 -24.87 16.64 -9.24
C VAL A 206 -23.45 16.34 -8.79
N LYS A 207 -23.05 16.97 -7.70
CA LYS A 207 -21.79 16.61 -7.00
C LYS A 207 -22.06 15.39 -6.13
N ILE A 208 -21.38 14.27 -6.45
CA ILE A 208 -21.38 13.06 -5.63
C ILE A 208 -20.15 13.02 -4.72
N ASP A 209 -20.32 12.47 -3.51
CA ASP A 209 -19.21 12.25 -2.58
C ASP A 209 -18.30 11.11 -3.05
N ASP A 210 -16.98 11.32 -2.99
CA ASP A 210 -15.99 10.35 -3.43
C ASP A 210 -16.11 9.01 -2.65
N SER A 211 -16.52 9.03 -1.39
CA SER A 211 -16.72 7.84 -0.57
C SER A 211 -17.79 6.89 -1.12
N ILE A 212 -18.83 7.44 -1.76
CA ILE A 212 -19.89 6.66 -2.44
C ILE A 212 -19.29 5.96 -3.67
N ILE A 213 -18.52 6.70 -4.47
CA ILE A 213 -17.85 6.15 -5.65
C ILE A 213 -16.87 5.05 -5.21
N GLU A 214 -16.03 5.31 -4.20
CA GLU A 214 -15.09 4.32 -3.65
C GLU A 214 -15.82 3.05 -3.16
N GLN A 215 -16.99 3.20 -2.55
CA GLN A 215 -17.82 2.07 -2.15
C GLN A 215 -18.23 1.25 -3.37
N VAL A 216 -18.76 1.87 -4.44
CA VAL A 216 -19.12 1.17 -5.70
C VAL A 216 -17.91 0.45 -6.27
N LEU A 217 -16.76 1.12 -6.37
CA LEU A 217 -15.54 0.53 -6.95
C LEU A 217 -15.02 -0.66 -6.14
N ARG A 218 -15.19 -0.65 -4.82
CA ARG A 218 -14.73 -1.70 -3.91
C ARG A 218 -15.67 -2.89 -3.84
N THR A 219 -16.99 -2.67 -3.84
CA THR A 219 -18.00 -3.69 -3.57
C THR A 219 -18.86 -4.05 -4.76
N GLY A 220 -18.77 -3.30 -5.85
CA GLY A 220 -19.61 -3.42 -7.05
C GLY A 220 -20.92 -2.65 -6.97
N THR A 221 -21.29 -2.12 -5.78
CA THR A 221 -22.57 -1.42 -5.57
C THR A 221 -22.51 -0.46 -4.40
N ALA A 222 -23.46 0.48 -4.32
CA ALA A 222 -23.74 1.32 -3.16
C ALA A 222 -25.26 1.55 -3.05
N ASP A 223 -25.74 2.09 -1.92
CA ASP A 223 -27.14 2.47 -1.74
C ASP A 223 -27.39 3.84 -2.38
N ILE A 224 -27.51 3.84 -3.72
CA ILE A 224 -27.75 5.02 -4.56
C ILE A 224 -28.76 4.72 -5.66
N GLY A 225 -29.33 5.77 -6.25
CA GLY A 225 -30.25 5.64 -7.38
C GLY A 225 -29.60 4.93 -8.57
N LYS A 226 -30.37 4.05 -9.24
CA LYS A 226 -29.92 3.23 -10.35
C LYS A 226 -29.18 3.99 -11.48
N PRO A 227 -29.61 5.20 -11.92
CA PRO A 227 -28.90 5.95 -12.95
C PRO A 227 -27.45 6.30 -12.57
N TYR A 228 -27.23 6.68 -11.31
CA TYR A 228 -25.88 6.98 -10.77
C TYR A 228 -25.02 5.72 -10.71
N GLN A 229 -25.59 4.61 -10.22
CA GLN A 229 -24.91 3.32 -10.17
C GLN A 229 -24.47 2.87 -11.58
N GLU A 230 -25.33 2.99 -12.58
CA GLU A 230 -25.03 2.63 -13.98
C GLU A 230 -23.94 3.53 -14.56
N CYS A 231 -23.99 4.85 -14.31
CA CYS A 231 -22.98 5.80 -14.75
C CYS A 231 -21.59 5.44 -14.18
N ILE A 232 -21.48 5.25 -12.86
CA ILE A 232 -20.23 4.89 -12.20
C ILE A 232 -19.71 3.53 -12.73
N THR A 233 -20.62 2.56 -12.90
CA THR A 233 -20.27 1.23 -13.41
C THR A 233 -19.70 1.29 -14.84
N ALA A 234 -20.28 2.11 -15.71
CA ALA A 234 -19.79 2.29 -17.07
C ALA A 234 -18.37 2.85 -17.09
N VAL A 235 -18.12 3.89 -16.29
CA VAL A 235 -16.77 4.47 -16.15
C VAL A 235 -15.78 3.45 -15.59
N ALA A 236 -16.17 2.71 -14.56
CA ALA A 236 -15.30 1.70 -13.94
C ALA A 236 -14.91 0.58 -14.91
N ARG A 237 -15.85 0.11 -15.75
CA ARG A 237 -15.58 -0.89 -16.78
C ARG A 237 -14.61 -0.37 -17.84
N GLN A 238 -14.82 0.86 -18.32
CA GLN A 238 -13.90 1.47 -19.28
C GLN A 238 -12.50 1.64 -18.66
N TYR A 239 -12.44 2.11 -17.42
CA TYR A 239 -11.17 2.29 -16.74
C TYR A 239 -10.39 0.97 -16.59
N VAL A 240 -11.07 -0.13 -16.24
CA VAL A 240 -10.42 -1.46 -16.18
C VAL A 240 -9.97 -1.92 -17.56
N ALA A 241 -10.75 -1.68 -18.61
CA ALA A 241 -10.34 -1.99 -19.99
C ALA A 241 -9.05 -1.22 -20.36
N ASP A 242 -8.93 0.04 -19.95
CA ASP A 242 -7.74 0.89 -20.16
C ASP A 242 -6.53 0.38 -19.33
N LEU A 243 -6.74 -0.12 -18.10
CA LEU A 243 -5.69 -0.78 -17.32
C LEU A 243 -5.13 -2.00 -18.07
N PHE A 244 -6.00 -2.87 -18.60
CA PHE A 244 -5.56 -4.01 -19.40
C PHE A 244 -4.91 -3.60 -20.73
N ALA A 245 -5.37 -2.51 -21.37
CA ALA A 245 -4.72 -1.95 -22.55
C ALA A 245 -3.29 -1.48 -22.22
N THR A 246 -3.10 -0.86 -21.06
CA THR A 246 -1.77 -0.48 -20.55
C THR A 246 -0.89 -1.71 -20.28
N LEU A 247 -1.41 -2.74 -19.62
CA LEU A 247 -0.65 -3.97 -19.40
C LEU A 247 -0.22 -4.62 -20.73
N ARG A 248 -1.08 -4.61 -21.78
CA ARG A 248 -0.74 -5.10 -23.12
C ARG A 248 0.36 -4.27 -23.80
N ARG A 249 0.40 -2.95 -23.58
CA ARG A 249 1.53 -2.11 -24.04
C ARG A 249 2.88 -2.53 -23.40
N TYR A 250 2.81 -3.07 -22.21
CA TYR A 250 3.94 -3.70 -21.52
C TYR A 250 4.01 -5.21 -21.77
N GLU A 251 3.58 -5.66 -22.94
CA GLU A 251 3.70 -7.03 -23.45
C GLU A 251 2.93 -8.09 -22.64
N TYR A 252 1.92 -7.72 -21.84
CA TYR A 252 1.04 -8.71 -21.25
C TYR A 252 0.29 -9.48 -22.32
N ASN A 253 0.49 -10.80 -22.34
CA ASN A 253 -0.25 -11.73 -23.21
C ASN A 253 -0.73 -12.91 -22.34
N PRO A 254 -2.06 -13.09 -22.17
CA PRO A 254 -2.59 -14.16 -21.34
C PRO A 254 -2.27 -15.56 -21.85
N ASP A 255 -2.01 -15.74 -23.14
CA ASP A 255 -1.65 -17.04 -23.71
C ASP A 255 -0.22 -17.46 -23.32
N LEU A 256 0.65 -16.48 -23.05
CA LEU A 256 2.07 -16.70 -22.77
C LEU A 256 2.45 -16.60 -21.29
N MET A 257 1.67 -15.84 -20.49
CA MET A 257 2.04 -15.59 -19.09
C MET A 257 0.80 -15.46 -18.18
N ARG A 258 1.01 -15.65 -16.90
CA ARG A 258 0.02 -15.36 -15.85
C ARG A 258 0.14 -13.91 -15.41
N LEU A 259 -0.98 -13.33 -14.97
CA LEU A 259 -1.03 -12.02 -14.33
C LEU A 259 -1.46 -12.17 -12.88
N TYR A 260 -0.70 -11.58 -11.97
CA TYR A 260 -1.12 -11.39 -10.58
C TYR A 260 -1.46 -9.91 -10.37
N ILE A 261 -2.61 -9.66 -9.74
CA ILE A 261 -3.04 -8.31 -9.39
C ILE A 261 -3.09 -8.22 -7.87
N VAL A 262 -2.42 -7.21 -7.32
CA VAL A 262 -2.37 -6.91 -5.88
C VAL A 262 -2.78 -5.45 -5.65
N GLY A 263 -3.00 -5.07 -4.40
CA GLY A 263 -3.40 -3.72 -4.03
C GLY A 263 -4.91 -3.48 -4.12
N GLY A 264 -5.32 -2.25 -3.78
CA GLY A 264 -6.75 -1.88 -3.70
C GLY A 264 -7.49 -1.95 -5.04
N GLY A 265 -6.79 -1.73 -6.15
CA GLY A 265 -7.34 -1.83 -7.50
C GLY A 265 -7.72 -3.26 -7.91
N GLY A 266 -7.30 -4.27 -7.16
CA GLY A 266 -7.77 -5.65 -7.37
C GLY A 266 -9.28 -5.79 -7.23
N CYS A 267 -9.91 -5.05 -6.31
CA CYS A 267 -11.38 -5.04 -6.17
C CYS A 267 -12.05 -4.46 -7.42
N LEU A 268 -11.52 -3.35 -7.94
CA LEU A 268 -11.99 -2.71 -9.16
C LEU A 268 -11.96 -3.68 -10.34
N VAL A 269 -10.82 -4.36 -10.56
CA VAL A 269 -10.68 -5.36 -11.61
C VAL A 269 -11.64 -6.53 -11.40
N LYS A 270 -11.80 -7.01 -10.17
CA LYS A 270 -12.69 -8.12 -9.84
C LYS A 270 -14.17 -7.85 -10.20
N HIS A 271 -14.64 -6.63 -9.93
CA HIS A 271 -16.07 -6.29 -10.13
C HIS A 271 -16.39 -5.79 -11.54
N PHE A 272 -15.43 -5.15 -12.22
CA PHE A 272 -15.70 -4.46 -13.48
C PHE A 272 -14.86 -4.96 -14.66
N GLY A 273 -13.92 -5.89 -14.44
CA GLY A 273 -13.05 -6.40 -15.48
C GLY A 273 -13.63 -7.60 -16.23
N ASP A 274 -13.30 -7.63 -17.53
CA ASP A 274 -13.45 -8.82 -18.38
C ASP A 274 -12.05 -9.38 -18.67
N TYR A 275 -11.74 -10.56 -18.12
CA TYR A 275 -10.41 -11.18 -18.20
C TYR A 275 -10.49 -12.70 -18.06
N PRO A 276 -9.51 -13.47 -18.60
CA PRO A 276 -9.45 -14.92 -18.47
C PRO A 276 -9.12 -15.31 -17.03
N LYS A 277 -10.11 -15.84 -16.31
CA LYS A 277 -10.04 -16.12 -14.85
C LYS A 277 -9.02 -17.20 -14.50
N ASP A 278 -8.66 -18.07 -15.41
CA ASP A 278 -7.63 -19.08 -15.27
C ASP A 278 -6.20 -18.54 -15.41
N ARG A 279 -6.04 -17.33 -15.99
CA ARG A 279 -4.75 -16.68 -16.25
C ARG A 279 -4.49 -15.48 -15.35
N VAL A 280 -5.52 -14.92 -14.72
CA VAL A 280 -5.43 -13.74 -13.84
C VAL A 280 -5.78 -14.15 -12.41
N THR A 281 -4.88 -13.88 -11.50
CA THR A 281 -5.09 -14.11 -10.06
C THR A 281 -5.12 -12.78 -9.32
N ILE A 282 -6.21 -12.47 -8.64
CA ILE A 282 -6.35 -11.27 -7.81
C ILE A 282 -6.10 -11.66 -6.35
N ILE A 283 -5.13 -11.01 -5.71
CA ILE A 283 -4.86 -11.16 -4.29
C ILE A 283 -5.74 -10.15 -3.53
N GLY A 284 -6.82 -10.64 -2.94
CA GLY A 284 -7.81 -9.80 -2.26
C GLY A 284 -7.39 -9.28 -0.88
N ASP A 285 -6.29 -9.76 -0.32
CA ASP A 285 -5.77 -9.28 0.96
C ASP A 285 -5.01 -7.96 0.76
N LEU A 286 -5.60 -6.86 1.22
CA LEU A 286 -5.00 -5.52 1.13
C LEU A 286 -3.69 -5.38 1.91
N CYS A 287 -3.46 -6.24 2.90
CA CYS A 287 -2.24 -6.28 3.70
C CYS A 287 -1.20 -7.29 3.15
N ALA A 288 -1.45 -7.92 2.01
CA ALA A 288 -0.59 -8.98 1.47
C ALA A 288 0.86 -8.53 1.28
N THR A 289 1.09 -7.30 0.79
CA THR A 289 2.44 -6.73 0.61
C THR A 289 3.17 -6.60 1.94
N ALA A 290 2.54 -6.04 2.97
CA ALA A 290 3.13 -5.90 4.31
C ALA A 290 3.39 -7.27 4.97
N LYS A 291 2.46 -8.22 4.85
CA LYS A 291 2.66 -9.60 5.32
C LYS A 291 3.83 -10.27 4.62
N GLY A 292 3.98 -10.04 3.32
CA GLY A 292 5.10 -10.54 2.53
C GLY A 292 6.44 -9.92 2.94
N TYR A 293 6.47 -8.61 3.23
CA TYR A 293 7.65 -7.94 3.79
C TYR A 293 8.14 -8.62 5.06
N GLU A 294 7.23 -8.85 6.03
CA GLU A 294 7.57 -9.52 7.28
C GLU A 294 8.09 -10.94 7.05
N ALA A 295 7.46 -11.68 6.14
CA ALA A 295 7.84 -13.06 5.85
C ALA A 295 9.24 -13.15 5.24
N LEU A 296 9.52 -12.33 4.22
CA LEU A 296 10.82 -12.30 3.55
C LEU A 296 11.93 -11.82 4.49
N CYS A 297 11.67 -10.77 5.27
CA CYS A 297 12.63 -10.25 6.25
C CYS A 297 12.91 -11.27 7.34
N PHE A 298 11.89 -11.91 7.90
CA PHE A 298 12.06 -12.97 8.89
C PHE A 298 12.95 -14.10 8.38
N ALA A 299 12.68 -14.61 7.17
CA ALA A 299 13.49 -15.67 6.56
C ALA A 299 14.95 -15.22 6.30
N GLN A 300 15.15 -13.97 5.89
CA GLN A 300 16.47 -13.39 5.67
C GLN A 300 17.28 -13.26 6.97
N LEU A 301 16.65 -12.76 8.03
CA LEU A 301 17.31 -12.56 9.34
C LEU A 301 17.61 -13.90 10.02
N GLN A 302 16.72 -14.89 9.91
CA GLN A 302 16.99 -16.25 10.41
C GLN A 302 18.24 -16.85 9.76
N ARG A 303 18.38 -16.75 8.44
CA ARG A 303 19.57 -17.28 7.72
C ARG A 303 20.86 -16.58 8.16
N LYS A 304 20.82 -15.27 8.43
CA LYS A 304 21.99 -14.51 8.91
C LYS A 304 22.38 -14.84 10.35
N GLY A 305 21.43 -15.20 11.20
CA GLY A 305 21.67 -15.60 12.58
C GLY A 305 22.13 -17.06 12.74
N GLN A 306 22.05 -17.86 11.66
CA GLN A 306 22.52 -19.25 11.61
C GLN A 306 23.91 -19.38 10.94
N ALA A 307 24.42 -18.32 10.32
CA ALA A 307 25.75 -18.22 9.72
C ALA A 307 26.73 -17.50 10.64
#